data_c7e4b3d1a89aa2f41bd0e53db65139a7
#
_entry.id   c7e4b3d1a89aa2f41bd0e53db65139a7
#
_cell.length_a   1.000
_cell.length_b   1.000
_cell.length_c   1.000
_cell.angle_alpha   90.00
_cell.angle_beta   90.00
_cell.angle_gamma   90.00
#
_symmetry.space_group_name_H-M   'P 1'
#
loop_
_entity.id
_entity.type
_entity.pdbx_description
1 polymer ?
#
loop_
_entity_poly.entity_id
_entity_poly.type
_entity_poly.pdbx_seq_one_letter_code
_entity_poly.pdbx_strand_id
1 'polypeptide(L)'
;MTVSITDTSMPVVRSTAPIDVVILSNGPGEVATWVKPVVRELASKTKNVTPDIRISVILSPCPHASGQEPRILEGYPEVARTQSAEHFFKFLLTGKTADGWDWHSKGVVVFLGGDQLYTVMVAKRLGYRTVTYAEWDARWPSLIDSFGVMQPSLAQKAPAAHREKFTVVGDLMADVQAIADRKTLFETLGYDADANLIGLLPGSKPAKLSMGVPMLVAIAQLIYRSDPTTQYVIGLAPNLVPSDLMHYANEATNPVVGLLKSPAMTLVEPESGLSYLQVENGPNIYLWQRFPALDLFSQCQLCFTTVGANTAQLGALAIPMIVLLPTQNLGALQLIDGLPGLIARLPGVGSLVRKVINPLIIKGLQKSGKRFAWPNIWAKREVVPELFGAFMPKDVSAIALDYLTHPKKLTKMSQALRDLRGPAGAAAKMADLILKTVDYPE
;
A
#
# COMPACT_ATOMS: atom_id res chain seq x y z
N MET A 1 -66.22 -26.56 15.73
CA MET A 1 -65.61 -26.48 14.40
C MET A 1 -64.41 -25.58 14.49
N THR A 2 -63.23 -26.20 14.59
CA THR A 2 -61.96 -25.46 14.71
C THR A 2 -61.32 -25.45 13.33
N VAL A 3 -61.24 -24.28 12.70
CA VAL A 3 -60.60 -24.13 11.40
C VAL A 3 -59.08 -24.00 11.63
N SER A 4 -58.35 -25.03 11.23
CA SER A 4 -56.89 -25.02 11.20
C SER A 4 -56.42 -24.20 9.97
N ILE A 5 -55.76 -23.06 10.19
CA ILE A 5 -55.08 -22.28 9.15
C ILE A 5 -53.73 -22.96 8.92
N THR A 6 -53.61 -23.70 7.84
CA THR A 6 -52.30 -24.18 7.35
C THR A 6 -51.55 -23.02 6.75
N ASP A 7 -50.50 -22.62 7.44
CA ASP A 7 -49.51 -21.69 6.96
C ASP A 7 -48.73 -22.30 5.79
N THR A 8 -49.07 -21.91 4.57
CA THR A 8 -48.39 -22.32 3.32
C THR A 8 -47.31 -21.26 3.01
N SER A 9 -46.24 -21.23 3.82
CA SER A 9 -45.04 -20.56 3.40
C SER A 9 -44.43 -21.32 2.24
N MET A 10 -44.59 -20.78 1.02
CA MET A 10 -43.85 -21.32 -0.14
C MET A 10 -42.36 -21.33 0.16
N PRO A 11 -41.63 -22.39 -0.12
CA PRO A 11 -40.18 -22.40 0.02
C PRO A 11 -39.63 -21.35 -0.97
N VAL A 12 -38.87 -20.38 -0.44
CA VAL A 12 -38.09 -19.45 -1.24
C VAL A 12 -37.10 -20.30 -2.04
N VAL A 13 -37.35 -20.47 -3.33
CA VAL A 13 -36.41 -21.14 -4.24
C VAL A 13 -35.19 -20.27 -4.33
N ARG A 14 -34.19 -20.58 -3.53
CA ARG A 14 -32.89 -19.88 -3.57
C ARG A 14 -32.25 -20.20 -4.92
N SER A 15 -31.89 -19.14 -5.67
CA SER A 15 -31.20 -19.28 -6.96
C SER A 15 -29.86 -19.99 -6.75
N THR A 16 -29.66 -21.10 -7.46
CA THR A 16 -28.38 -21.82 -7.51
C THR A 16 -27.44 -21.30 -8.60
N ALA A 17 -27.85 -20.24 -9.31
CA ALA A 17 -27.07 -19.66 -10.40
C ALA A 17 -25.76 -19.04 -9.85
N PRO A 18 -24.62 -19.31 -10.47
CA PRO A 18 -23.33 -18.77 -10.05
C PRO A 18 -23.32 -17.24 -10.11
N ILE A 19 -22.49 -16.63 -9.26
CA ILE A 19 -22.46 -15.17 -9.03
C ILE A 19 -21.07 -14.63 -9.39
N ASP A 20 -21.02 -13.50 -10.12
CA ASP A 20 -19.79 -12.77 -10.37
C ASP A 20 -19.56 -11.69 -9.29
N VAL A 21 -18.37 -11.69 -8.70
CA VAL A 21 -17.83 -10.59 -7.91
C VAL A 21 -16.73 -9.92 -8.72
N VAL A 22 -16.99 -8.74 -9.24
CA VAL A 22 -16.05 -7.98 -10.08
C VAL A 22 -15.44 -6.87 -9.25
N ILE A 23 -14.17 -7.01 -8.88
CA ILE A 23 -13.45 -6.02 -8.07
C ILE A 23 -12.75 -5.03 -8.99
N LEU A 24 -12.97 -3.75 -8.76
CA LEU A 24 -12.20 -2.66 -9.36
C LEU A 24 -11.11 -2.22 -8.40
N SER A 25 -9.87 -2.21 -8.88
CA SER A 25 -8.70 -1.72 -8.15
C SER A 25 -7.75 -1.01 -9.11
N ASN A 26 -6.61 -0.48 -8.63
CA ASN A 26 -5.75 0.27 -9.52
C ASN A 26 -4.26 0.17 -9.20
N GLY A 27 -3.82 0.37 -7.97
CA GLY A 27 -2.41 0.43 -7.62
C GLY A 27 -1.93 -0.77 -6.82
N PRO A 28 -0.60 -0.95 -6.71
CA PRO A 28 -0.04 -2.10 -6.00
C PRO A 28 -0.33 -2.05 -4.49
N GLY A 29 -0.53 -0.84 -3.94
CA GLY A 29 -0.92 -0.64 -2.55
C GLY A 29 -2.29 -1.21 -2.26
N GLU A 30 -3.30 -0.79 -3.03
CA GLU A 30 -4.70 -1.21 -2.90
C GLU A 30 -4.85 -2.71 -3.15
N VAL A 31 -4.14 -3.24 -4.16
CA VAL A 31 -4.13 -4.69 -4.45
C VAL A 31 -3.63 -5.48 -3.25
N ALA A 32 -2.57 -5.02 -2.59
CA ALA A 32 -1.97 -5.73 -1.46
C ALA A 32 -2.73 -5.56 -0.15
N THR A 33 -3.37 -4.40 0.07
CA THR A 33 -3.91 -4.03 1.39
C THR A 33 -5.43 -4.01 1.47
N TRP A 34 -6.13 -3.91 0.33
CA TRP A 34 -7.60 -3.94 0.28
C TRP A 34 -8.13 -5.16 -0.46
N VAL A 35 -7.59 -5.45 -1.66
CA VAL A 35 -8.08 -6.60 -2.46
C VAL A 35 -7.76 -7.91 -1.76
N LYS A 36 -6.49 -8.13 -1.38
CA LYS A 36 -6.04 -9.41 -0.78
C LYS A 36 -6.86 -9.84 0.44
N PRO A 37 -7.07 -9.02 1.48
CA PRO A 37 -7.87 -9.43 2.63
C PRO A 37 -9.35 -9.68 2.26
N VAL A 38 -9.94 -8.86 1.38
CA VAL A 38 -11.35 -9.02 1.00
C VAL A 38 -11.59 -10.30 0.19
N VAL A 39 -10.73 -10.63 -0.78
CA VAL A 39 -10.90 -11.87 -1.57
C VAL A 39 -10.72 -13.12 -0.72
N ARG A 40 -9.82 -13.10 0.27
CA ARG A 40 -9.64 -14.20 1.23
C ARG A 40 -10.88 -14.40 2.09
N GLU A 41 -11.46 -13.35 2.61
CA GLU A 41 -12.68 -13.43 3.41
C GLU A 41 -13.86 -13.89 2.57
N LEU A 42 -14.02 -13.39 1.34
CA LEU A 42 -15.05 -13.86 0.40
C LEU A 42 -14.89 -15.37 0.16
N ALA A 43 -13.71 -15.84 -0.23
CA ALA A 43 -13.44 -17.25 -0.49
C ALA A 43 -13.68 -18.12 0.75
N SER A 44 -13.28 -17.65 1.94
CA SER A 44 -13.50 -18.35 3.20
C SER A 44 -14.99 -18.52 3.50
N LYS A 45 -15.77 -17.45 3.36
CA LYS A 45 -17.22 -17.45 3.67
C LYS A 45 -18.05 -18.24 2.66
N THR A 46 -17.57 -18.36 1.42
CA THR A 46 -18.32 -19.03 0.34
C THR A 46 -17.80 -20.44 0.03
N LYS A 47 -16.79 -20.90 0.75
CA LYS A 47 -16.23 -22.23 0.59
C LYS A 47 -17.28 -23.30 0.86
N ASN A 48 -17.51 -24.19 -0.12
CA ASN A 48 -18.49 -25.29 -0.07
C ASN A 48 -19.96 -24.81 0.10
N VAL A 49 -20.26 -23.57 -0.25
CA VAL A 49 -21.62 -23.03 -0.22
C VAL A 49 -22.10 -22.78 -1.65
N THR A 50 -23.35 -23.12 -1.94
CA THR A 50 -23.99 -22.88 -3.25
C THR A 50 -24.83 -21.62 -3.16
N PRO A 51 -24.80 -20.71 -4.17
CA PRO A 51 -24.13 -20.79 -5.46
C PRO A 51 -22.63 -20.48 -5.42
N ASP A 52 -21.88 -20.97 -6.42
CA ASP A 52 -20.47 -20.67 -6.59
C ASP A 52 -20.26 -19.17 -6.87
N ILE A 53 -19.20 -18.63 -6.30
CA ILE A 53 -18.76 -17.26 -6.55
C ILE A 53 -17.48 -17.26 -7.41
N ARG A 54 -17.50 -16.47 -8.48
CA ARG A 54 -16.34 -16.23 -9.33
C ARG A 54 -15.82 -14.82 -9.10
N ILE A 55 -14.62 -14.70 -8.51
CA ILE A 55 -13.97 -13.43 -8.25
C ILE A 55 -13.10 -13.05 -9.44
N SER A 56 -13.36 -11.87 -10.00
CA SER A 56 -12.59 -11.27 -11.09
C SER A 56 -12.10 -9.89 -10.69
N VAL A 57 -10.86 -9.54 -11.05
CA VAL A 57 -10.31 -8.20 -10.77
C VAL A 57 -10.05 -7.47 -12.08
N ILE A 58 -10.56 -6.26 -12.18
CA ILE A 58 -10.31 -5.34 -13.30
C ILE A 58 -9.52 -4.16 -12.76
N LEU A 59 -8.33 -3.96 -13.30
CA LEU A 59 -7.48 -2.83 -12.94
C LEU A 59 -7.86 -1.60 -13.76
N SER A 60 -8.05 -0.47 -13.09
CA SER A 60 -8.25 0.84 -13.73
C SER A 60 -6.93 1.59 -13.84
N PRO A 61 -6.78 2.53 -14.79
CA PRO A 61 -5.57 3.32 -14.93
C PRO A 61 -5.20 4.08 -13.66
N CYS A 62 -3.92 4.04 -13.29
CA CYS A 62 -3.38 4.70 -12.12
C CYS A 62 -2.02 5.34 -12.45
N PRO A 63 -1.78 6.63 -12.14
CA PRO A 63 -0.49 7.27 -12.37
C PRO A 63 0.62 6.72 -11.45
N HIS A 64 0.24 5.90 -10.48
CA HIS A 64 1.16 5.27 -9.51
C HIS A 64 1.27 3.75 -9.72
N ALA A 65 0.63 3.19 -10.75
CA ALA A 65 0.73 1.78 -11.09
C ALA A 65 2.20 1.40 -11.36
N SER A 66 2.55 0.19 -10.98
CA SER A 66 3.88 -0.40 -11.24
C SER A 66 3.90 -1.20 -12.55
N GLY A 67 2.71 -1.53 -13.10
CA GLY A 67 2.55 -2.45 -14.22
C GLY A 67 2.62 -3.94 -13.83
N GLN A 68 2.92 -4.23 -12.56
CA GLN A 68 3.04 -5.60 -12.05
C GLN A 68 1.76 -6.08 -11.30
N GLU A 69 0.76 -5.22 -11.18
CA GLU A 69 -0.49 -5.51 -10.47
C GLU A 69 -1.18 -6.79 -10.99
N PRO A 70 -1.26 -7.04 -12.32
CA PRO A 70 -1.83 -8.28 -12.83
C PRO A 70 -1.09 -9.51 -12.30
N ARG A 71 0.25 -9.50 -12.35
CA ARG A 71 1.08 -10.60 -11.86
C ARG A 71 0.94 -10.85 -10.34
N ILE A 72 0.75 -9.78 -9.58
CA ILE A 72 0.50 -9.89 -8.13
C ILE A 72 -0.84 -10.59 -7.90
N LEU A 73 -1.88 -10.22 -8.65
CA LEU A 73 -3.22 -10.80 -8.55
C LEU A 73 -3.27 -12.26 -9.00
N GLU A 74 -2.49 -12.64 -10.00
CA GLU A 74 -2.31 -14.06 -10.41
C GLU A 74 -1.76 -14.94 -9.29
N GLY A 75 -1.02 -14.34 -8.34
CA GLY A 75 -0.56 -15.01 -7.12
C GLY A 75 -1.63 -15.16 -6.03
N TYR A 76 -2.86 -14.69 -6.24
CA TYR A 76 -3.97 -14.85 -5.30
C TYR A 76 -4.89 -15.99 -5.76
N PRO A 77 -4.87 -17.15 -5.10
CA PRO A 77 -5.62 -18.34 -5.54
C PRO A 77 -7.14 -18.12 -5.53
N GLU A 78 -7.62 -17.09 -4.83
CA GLU A 78 -9.04 -16.72 -4.77
C GLU A 78 -9.51 -15.95 -6.01
N VAL A 79 -8.58 -15.39 -6.79
CA VAL A 79 -8.88 -14.59 -7.99
C VAL A 79 -8.88 -15.48 -9.22
N ALA A 80 -10.03 -15.64 -9.85
CA ALA A 80 -10.18 -16.49 -11.03
C ALA A 80 -9.67 -15.82 -12.32
N ARG A 81 -9.79 -14.47 -12.41
CA ARG A 81 -9.49 -13.72 -13.65
C ARG A 81 -9.00 -12.33 -13.30
N THR A 82 -8.00 -11.84 -14.07
CA THR A 82 -7.45 -10.48 -13.92
C THR A 82 -7.38 -9.80 -15.27
N GLN A 83 -7.86 -8.55 -15.36
CA GLN A 83 -7.68 -7.69 -16.52
C GLN A 83 -6.78 -6.52 -16.20
N SER A 84 -5.74 -6.31 -17.02
CA SER A 84 -4.81 -5.21 -16.89
C SER A 84 -5.43 -3.85 -17.24
N ALA A 85 -4.85 -2.77 -16.67
CA ALA A 85 -5.36 -1.41 -16.80
C ALA A 85 -5.36 -0.87 -18.26
N GLU A 86 -4.49 -1.37 -19.11
CA GLU A 86 -4.41 -0.97 -20.54
C GLU A 86 -5.69 -1.28 -21.32
N HIS A 87 -6.42 -2.32 -20.91
CA HIS A 87 -7.68 -2.73 -21.55
C HIS A 87 -8.92 -2.11 -20.92
N PHE A 88 -8.77 -1.31 -19.85
CA PHE A 88 -9.87 -0.79 -19.06
C PHE A 88 -10.85 0.06 -19.87
N PHE A 89 -10.37 1.08 -20.59
CA PHE A 89 -11.24 1.95 -21.37
C PHE A 89 -11.89 1.24 -22.54
N LYS A 90 -11.18 0.30 -23.19
CA LYS A 90 -11.77 -0.55 -24.23
C LYS A 90 -12.93 -1.36 -23.68
N PHE A 91 -12.76 -1.95 -22.50
CA PHE A 91 -13.83 -2.67 -21.81
C PHE A 91 -15.01 -1.76 -21.45
N LEU A 92 -14.76 -0.56 -20.90
CA LEU A 92 -15.82 0.39 -20.62
C LEU A 92 -16.66 0.77 -21.87
N LEU A 93 -16.02 0.94 -23.01
CA LEU A 93 -16.68 1.35 -24.25
C LEU A 93 -17.41 0.18 -24.92
N THR A 94 -16.78 -0.98 -25.00
CA THR A 94 -17.26 -2.11 -25.81
C THR A 94 -17.95 -3.23 -25.03
N GLY A 95 -17.72 -3.30 -23.72
CA GLY A 95 -18.14 -4.42 -22.86
C GLY A 95 -17.28 -5.68 -23.01
N LYS A 96 -16.24 -5.64 -23.89
CA LYS A 96 -15.37 -6.80 -24.15
C LYS A 96 -14.07 -6.67 -23.36
N THR A 97 -13.77 -7.67 -22.55
CA THR A 97 -12.45 -7.82 -21.88
C THR A 97 -11.39 -8.25 -22.88
N ALA A 98 -10.12 -8.20 -22.51
CA ALA A 98 -9.03 -8.65 -23.38
C ALA A 98 -9.19 -10.10 -23.78
N ASP A 99 -9.55 -10.98 -22.86
CA ASP A 99 -9.67 -12.43 -23.03
C ASP A 99 -11.11 -12.88 -23.36
N GLY A 100 -12.01 -11.93 -23.66
CA GLY A 100 -13.37 -12.26 -24.05
C GLY A 100 -14.19 -12.93 -22.96
N TRP A 101 -14.12 -12.47 -21.71
CA TRP A 101 -14.79 -13.07 -20.58
C TRP A 101 -16.30 -13.19 -20.77
N ASP A 102 -16.82 -14.32 -20.35
CA ASP A 102 -18.26 -14.54 -20.13
C ASP A 102 -18.68 -13.90 -18.79
N TRP A 103 -19.98 -13.63 -18.64
CA TRP A 103 -20.54 -13.05 -17.43
C TRP A 103 -21.77 -13.85 -16.99
N HIS A 104 -21.88 -14.06 -15.66
CA HIS A 104 -23.08 -14.64 -15.09
C HIS A 104 -24.23 -13.62 -15.09
N SER A 105 -25.46 -14.09 -15.00
CA SER A 105 -26.65 -13.22 -15.00
C SER A 105 -26.80 -12.40 -13.71
N LYS A 106 -26.11 -12.78 -12.63
CA LYS A 106 -26.12 -12.14 -11.31
C LYS A 106 -24.70 -11.78 -10.87
N GLY A 107 -24.53 -10.60 -10.32
CA GLY A 107 -23.22 -10.20 -9.83
C GLY A 107 -23.21 -8.86 -9.12
N VAL A 108 -22.01 -8.50 -8.64
CA VAL A 108 -21.72 -7.23 -7.97
C VAL A 108 -20.39 -6.67 -8.44
N VAL A 109 -20.35 -5.35 -8.64
CA VAL A 109 -19.11 -4.61 -8.87
C VAL A 109 -18.68 -3.95 -7.56
N VAL A 110 -17.47 -4.29 -7.11
CA VAL A 110 -16.91 -3.84 -5.84
C VAL A 110 -15.78 -2.87 -6.09
N PHE A 111 -15.85 -1.69 -5.53
CA PHE A 111 -14.78 -0.71 -5.55
C PHE A 111 -13.79 -0.95 -4.41
N LEU A 112 -12.56 -1.28 -4.77
CA LEU A 112 -11.40 -1.37 -3.87
C LEU A 112 -10.19 -0.63 -4.46
N GLY A 113 -10.40 0.55 -5.05
CA GLY A 113 -9.36 1.43 -5.59
C GLY A 113 -9.69 1.99 -6.98
N GLY A 114 -9.18 3.18 -7.28
CA GLY A 114 -9.44 3.91 -8.51
C GLY A 114 -10.42 5.06 -8.35
N ASP A 115 -11.30 5.27 -9.32
CA ASP A 115 -12.39 6.23 -9.24
C ASP A 115 -13.73 5.53 -9.00
N GLN A 116 -14.47 5.98 -7.99
CA GLN A 116 -15.77 5.38 -7.63
C GLN A 116 -16.81 5.44 -8.76
N LEU A 117 -16.69 6.40 -9.70
CA LEU A 117 -17.58 6.48 -10.86
C LEU A 117 -17.42 5.26 -11.77
N TYR A 118 -16.24 4.68 -11.87
CA TYR A 118 -16.02 3.48 -12.67
C TYR A 118 -16.86 2.29 -12.19
N THR A 119 -17.11 2.21 -10.89
CA THR A 119 -17.99 1.17 -10.31
C THR A 119 -19.39 1.25 -10.90
N VAL A 120 -19.96 2.46 -10.95
CA VAL A 120 -21.28 2.71 -11.56
C VAL A 120 -21.29 2.36 -13.04
N MET A 121 -20.25 2.77 -13.78
CA MET A 121 -20.17 2.54 -15.23
C MET A 121 -20.04 1.05 -15.56
N VAL A 122 -19.18 0.33 -14.85
CA VAL A 122 -19.00 -1.13 -15.05
C VAL A 122 -20.25 -1.89 -14.65
N ALA A 123 -20.83 -1.56 -13.49
CA ALA A 123 -22.06 -2.19 -13.04
C ALA A 123 -23.22 -2.02 -13.99
N LYS A 124 -23.40 -0.79 -14.53
CA LYS A 124 -24.43 -0.51 -15.55
C LYS A 124 -24.20 -1.33 -16.83
N ARG A 125 -22.93 -1.55 -17.21
CA ARG A 125 -22.56 -2.35 -18.38
C ARG A 125 -22.91 -3.82 -18.19
N LEU A 126 -22.69 -4.36 -16.99
CA LEU A 126 -22.90 -5.78 -16.68
C LEU A 126 -24.31 -6.10 -16.14
N GLY A 127 -25.10 -5.09 -15.79
CA GLY A 127 -26.38 -5.28 -15.11
C GLY A 127 -26.24 -5.71 -13.65
N TYR A 128 -25.14 -5.34 -12.99
CA TYR A 128 -24.79 -5.80 -11.66
C TYR A 128 -25.09 -4.75 -10.59
N ARG A 129 -25.16 -5.20 -9.33
CA ARG A 129 -25.20 -4.35 -8.14
C ARG A 129 -23.84 -3.71 -7.89
N THR A 130 -23.79 -2.75 -6.97
CA THR A 130 -22.60 -1.97 -6.65
C THR A 130 -22.30 -1.93 -5.16
N VAL A 131 -21.05 -2.15 -4.80
CA VAL A 131 -20.54 -1.94 -3.44
C VAL A 131 -19.28 -1.09 -3.52
N THR A 132 -19.18 -0.07 -2.67
CA THR A 132 -18.00 0.80 -2.63
C THR A 132 -17.39 0.82 -1.24
N TYR A 133 -16.09 0.52 -1.13
CA TYR A 133 -15.32 0.85 0.05
C TYR A 133 -14.94 2.33 0.04
N ALA A 134 -15.28 3.05 1.10
CA ALA A 134 -15.01 4.48 1.24
C ALA A 134 -14.09 4.74 2.45
N GLU A 135 -12.81 5.04 2.16
CA GLU A 135 -11.81 5.39 3.18
C GLU A 135 -11.97 6.86 3.62
N TRP A 136 -12.11 7.79 2.65
CA TRP A 136 -12.10 9.24 2.90
C TRP A 136 -13.39 9.93 2.51
N ASP A 137 -13.97 9.54 1.39
CA ASP A 137 -15.23 10.09 0.88
C ASP A 137 -16.08 9.01 0.23
N ALA A 138 -17.38 9.21 0.25
CA ALA A 138 -18.36 8.36 -0.41
C ALA A 138 -19.10 9.19 -1.44
N ARG A 139 -18.81 8.94 -2.71
CA ARG A 139 -19.39 9.66 -3.85
C ARG A 139 -20.52 8.87 -4.49
N TRP A 140 -21.42 9.57 -5.16
CA TRP A 140 -22.50 8.98 -5.95
C TRP A 140 -23.51 8.12 -5.15
N PRO A 141 -23.98 8.56 -3.95
CA PRO A 141 -24.85 7.72 -3.12
C PRO A 141 -26.22 7.41 -3.75
N SER A 142 -26.66 8.21 -4.73
CA SER A 142 -27.87 7.91 -5.53
C SER A 142 -27.68 6.78 -6.57
N LEU A 143 -26.44 6.49 -6.96
CA LEU A 143 -26.11 5.53 -8.03
C LEU A 143 -25.47 4.23 -7.49
N ILE A 144 -25.00 4.23 -6.26
CA ILE A 144 -24.34 3.09 -5.62
C ILE A 144 -25.33 2.44 -4.65
N ASP A 145 -25.37 1.11 -4.64
CA ASP A 145 -26.32 0.33 -3.82
C ASP A 145 -25.88 0.25 -2.36
N SER A 146 -24.58 0.02 -2.10
CA SER A 146 -24.04 -0.15 -0.74
C SER A 146 -22.67 0.46 -0.56
N PHE A 147 -22.41 1.01 0.62
CA PHE A 147 -21.11 1.56 1.01
C PHE A 147 -20.59 0.89 2.27
N GLY A 148 -19.39 0.31 2.19
CA GLY A 148 -18.59 -0.04 3.36
C GLY A 148 -17.69 1.16 3.70
N VAL A 149 -17.96 1.85 4.81
CA VAL A 149 -17.17 3.02 5.19
C VAL A 149 -16.16 2.72 6.30
N MET A 150 -14.99 3.33 6.20
CA MET A 150 -13.93 3.15 7.19
C MET A 150 -14.34 3.68 8.58
N GLN A 151 -15.01 4.83 8.62
CA GLN A 151 -15.30 5.54 9.87
C GLN A 151 -16.80 5.93 10.00
N PRO A 152 -17.37 5.93 11.23
CA PRO A 152 -18.73 6.38 11.46
C PRO A 152 -19.03 7.79 10.94
N SER A 153 -18.04 8.68 10.96
CA SER A 153 -18.16 10.06 10.47
C SER A 153 -18.52 10.16 9.00
N LEU A 154 -18.14 9.18 8.18
CA LEU A 154 -18.52 9.12 6.75
C LEU A 154 -20.01 8.76 6.61
N ALA A 155 -20.48 7.80 7.37
CA ALA A 155 -21.92 7.45 7.40
C ALA A 155 -22.78 8.61 7.91
N GLN A 156 -22.29 9.36 8.91
CA GLN A 156 -23.00 10.53 9.45
C GLN A 156 -23.12 11.68 8.45
N LYS A 157 -22.10 11.86 7.58
CA LYS A 157 -22.10 12.88 6.51
C LYS A 157 -22.96 12.48 5.31
N ALA A 158 -23.40 11.23 5.23
CA ALA A 158 -24.23 10.77 4.12
C ALA A 158 -25.55 11.53 4.05
N PRO A 159 -26.08 11.83 2.84
CA PRO A 159 -27.41 12.39 2.67
C PRO A 159 -28.46 11.53 3.36
N ALA A 160 -29.42 12.14 4.07
CA ALA A 160 -30.42 11.43 4.85
C ALA A 160 -31.17 10.35 4.05
N ALA A 161 -31.50 10.65 2.78
CA ALA A 161 -32.20 9.73 1.86
C ALA A 161 -31.38 8.47 1.46
N HIS A 162 -30.10 8.40 1.79
CA HIS A 162 -29.23 7.29 1.37
C HIS A 162 -28.43 6.72 2.54
N ARG A 163 -28.71 7.15 3.78
CA ARG A 163 -27.91 6.76 4.96
C ARG A 163 -27.98 5.27 5.25
N GLU A 164 -29.07 4.60 4.94
CA GLU A 164 -29.25 3.16 5.09
C GLU A 164 -28.30 2.32 4.23
N LYS A 165 -27.73 2.92 3.16
CA LYS A 165 -26.74 2.25 2.30
C LYS A 165 -25.34 2.18 2.92
N PHE A 166 -25.10 2.86 4.05
CA PHE A 166 -23.79 3.02 4.66
C PHE A 166 -23.61 2.07 5.84
N THR A 167 -22.65 1.16 5.72
CA THR A 167 -22.25 0.23 6.79
C THR A 167 -20.82 0.56 7.23
N VAL A 168 -20.60 0.72 8.54
CA VAL A 168 -19.25 0.94 9.08
C VAL A 168 -18.54 -0.41 9.13
N VAL A 169 -17.63 -0.62 8.19
CA VAL A 169 -16.83 -1.86 8.11
C VAL A 169 -15.51 -1.72 8.85
N GLY A 170 -14.90 -0.54 8.89
CA GLY A 170 -13.59 -0.30 9.48
C GLY A 170 -12.50 -0.11 8.43
N ASP A 171 -11.25 -0.17 8.87
CA ASP A 171 -10.07 0.02 8.03
C ASP A 171 -9.58 -1.31 7.46
N LEU A 172 -9.72 -1.51 6.14
CA LEU A 172 -9.24 -2.73 5.46
C LEU A 172 -7.72 -2.96 5.64
N MET A 173 -6.95 -1.90 5.86
CA MET A 173 -5.52 -2.04 6.13
C MET A 173 -5.23 -2.65 7.51
N ALA A 174 -6.19 -2.62 8.45
CA ALA A 174 -6.05 -3.29 9.75
C ALA A 174 -6.08 -4.83 9.64
N ASP A 175 -6.58 -5.35 8.52
CA ASP A 175 -6.64 -6.78 8.23
C ASP A 175 -5.43 -7.30 7.44
N VAL A 176 -4.48 -6.42 7.14
CA VAL A 176 -3.24 -6.84 6.50
C VAL A 176 -2.45 -7.70 7.48
N GLN A 177 -2.37 -8.98 7.18
CA GLN A 177 -1.62 -9.95 7.98
C GLN A 177 -0.30 -10.29 7.31
N ALA A 178 0.76 -10.31 8.09
CA ALA A 178 2.01 -10.95 7.72
C ALA A 178 1.92 -12.44 8.12
N ILE A 179 2.15 -13.31 7.16
CA ILE A 179 1.93 -14.76 7.33
C ILE A 179 3.25 -15.51 7.50
N ALA A 180 4.39 -14.89 7.12
CA ALA A 180 5.66 -15.59 7.15
C ALA A 180 6.14 -15.87 8.58
N ASP A 181 6.55 -17.12 8.79
CA ASP A 181 7.31 -17.50 9.97
C ASP A 181 8.69 -16.84 9.93
N ARG A 182 9.07 -16.20 11.05
CA ARG A 182 10.36 -15.50 11.18
C ARG A 182 11.54 -16.41 10.87
N LYS A 183 11.53 -17.64 11.40
CA LYS A 183 12.62 -18.59 11.22
C LYS A 183 12.86 -18.91 9.74
N THR A 184 11.80 -19.30 9.05
CA THR A 184 11.85 -19.62 7.60
C THR A 184 12.32 -18.42 6.77
N LEU A 185 11.87 -17.21 7.13
CA LEU A 185 12.27 -15.98 6.43
C LEU A 185 13.76 -15.69 6.64
N PHE A 186 14.24 -15.80 7.88
CA PHE A 186 15.65 -15.51 8.21
C PHE A 186 16.59 -16.58 7.63
N GLU A 187 16.19 -17.86 7.59
CA GLU A 187 16.90 -18.91 6.86
C GLU A 187 17.01 -18.56 5.35
N THR A 188 15.94 -18.04 4.74
CA THR A 188 15.96 -17.59 3.32
C THR A 188 16.91 -16.41 3.11
N LEU A 189 17.02 -15.51 4.08
CA LEU A 189 17.92 -14.36 4.05
C LEU A 189 19.37 -14.74 4.40
N GLY A 190 19.62 -15.94 4.93
CA GLY A 190 20.92 -16.33 5.47
C GLY A 190 21.30 -15.57 6.74
N TYR A 191 20.29 -15.17 7.53
CA TYR A 191 20.44 -14.38 8.74
C TYR A 191 20.21 -15.20 10.00
N ASP A 192 20.81 -14.76 11.11
CA ASP A 192 20.47 -15.27 12.43
C ASP A 192 19.06 -14.82 12.82
N ALA A 193 18.21 -15.77 13.24
CA ALA A 193 16.81 -15.51 13.59
C ALA A 193 16.66 -14.56 14.78
N ASP A 194 17.67 -14.46 15.64
CA ASP A 194 17.68 -13.58 16.81
C ASP A 194 18.24 -12.18 16.50
N ALA A 195 18.82 -11.98 15.32
CA ALA A 195 19.39 -10.69 14.94
C ALA A 195 18.32 -9.62 14.73
N ASN A 196 18.70 -8.37 15.01
CA ASN A 196 17.89 -7.22 14.68
C ASN A 196 17.86 -7.01 13.14
N LEU A 197 16.67 -6.96 12.56
CA LEU A 197 16.51 -6.69 11.14
C LEU A 197 16.01 -5.26 10.91
N ILE A 198 16.73 -4.52 10.08
CA ILE A 198 16.34 -3.17 9.63
C ILE A 198 15.90 -3.20 8.17
N GLY A 199 14.69 -2.71 7.93
CA GLY A 199 14.14 -2.54 6.59
C GLY A 199 14.52 -1.19 5.98
N LEU A 200 15.00 -1.20 4.74
CA LEU A 200 15.37 -0.01 3.98
C LEU A 200 14.46 0.13 2.75
N LEU A 201 13.70 1.23 2.68
CA LEU A 201 12.73 1.48 1.60
C LEU A 201 13.08 2.78 0.86
N PRO A 202 14.03 2.73 -0.10
CA PRO A 202 14.52 3.93 -0.80
C PRO A 202 13.48 4.58 -1.72
N GLY A 203 12.39 3.88 -2.02
CA GLY A 203 11.36 4.30 -2.97
C GLY A 203 11.41 3.53 -4.27
N SER A 204 10.55 3.93 -5.24
CA SER A 204 10.39 3.26 -6.54
C SER A 204 10.57 4.18 -7.74
N LYS A 205 10.64 5.49 -7.52
CA LYS A 205 10.77 6.50 -8.59
C LYS A 205 12.20 7.05 -8.64
N PRO A 206 12.74 7.41 -9.82
CA PRO A 206 14.10 7.91 -9.98
C PRO A 206 14.48 9.02 -9.00
N ALA A 207 13.61 10.03 -8.81
CA ALA A 207 13.86 11.13 -7.89
C ALA A 207 13.98 10.70 -6.42
N LYS A 208 13.27 9.64 -6.01
CA LYS A 208 13.37 9.08 -4.65
C LYS A 208 14.61 8.19 -4.51
N LEU A 209 14.89 7.37 -5.50
CA LEU A 209 16.05 6.46 -5.52
C LEU A 209 17.35 7.23 -5.49
N SER A 210 17.47 8.33 -6.27
CA SER A 210 18.66 9.18 -6.31
C SER A 210 19.06 9.72 -4.92
N MET A 211 18.10 10.00 -4.05
CA MET A 211 18.36 10.42 -2.68
C MET A 211 18.34 9.24 -1.70
N GLY A 212 17.37 8.35 -1.86
CA GLY A 212 17.09 7.27 -0.90
C GLY A 212 18.19 6.21 -0.84
N VAL A 213 18.72 5.77 -1.99
CA VAL A 213 19.75 4.73 -2.01
C VAL A 213 21.00 5.18 -1.25
N PRO A 214 21.68 6.29 -1.61
CA PRO A 214 22.89 6.71 -0.91
C PRO A 214 22.65 7.09 0.54
N MET A 215 21.50 7.70 0.86
CA MET A 215 21.12 8.05 2.24
C MET A 215 20.99 6.81 3.11
N LEU A 216 20.22 5.83 2.68
CA LEU A 216 19.92 4.63 3.49
C LEU A 216 21.15 3.72 3.65
N VAL A 217 21.98 3.61 2.62
CA VAL A 217 23.25 2.85 2.71
C VAL A 217 24.22 3.50 3.68
N ALA A 218 24.35 4.83 3.64
CA ALA A 218 25.20 5.56 4.58
C ALA A 218 24.69 5.43 6.04
N ILE A 219 23.37 5.46 6.24
CA ILE A 219 22.74 5.23 7.55
C ILE A 219 23.03 3.81 8.04
N ALA A 220 22.87 2.80 7.17
CA ALA A 220 23.12 1.40 7.50
C ALA A 220 24.59 1.17 7.90
N GLN A 221 25.55 1.77 7.17
CA GLN A 221 26.96 1.69 7.52
C GLN A 221 27.24 2.31 8.91
N LEU A 222 26.64 3.46 9.22
CA LEU A 222 26.85 4.13 10.50
C LEU A 222 26.28 3.34 11.68
N ILE A 223 25.10 2.74 11.50
CA ILE A 223 24.50 1.87 12.52
C ILE A 223 25.34 0.60 12.68
N TYR A 224 25.74 -0.04 11.59
CA TYR A 224 26.58 -1.24 11.58
C TYR A 224 27.90 -1.04 12.36
N ARG A 225 28.54 0.12 12.23
CA ARG A 225 29.75 0.45 12.99
C ARG A 225 29.51 0.49 14.51
N SER A 226 28.30 0.78 14.94
CA SER A 226 27.92 0.82 16.37
C SER A 226 27.40 -0.53 16.84
N ASP A 227 26.72 -1.28 15.98
CA ASP A 227 26.18 -2.61 16.25
C ASP A 227 26.33 -3.50 15.01
N PRO A 228 27.45 -4.25 14.88
CA PRO A 228 27.71 -5.14 13.75
C PRO A 228 26.80 -6.36 13.66
N THR A 229 25.98 -6.63 14.70
CA THR A 229 25.01 -7.74 14.69
C THR A 229 23.74 -7.39 13.97
N THR A 230 23.45 -6.10 13.77
CA THR A 230 22.28 -5.61 13.04
C THR A 230 22.37 -6.00 11.55
N GLN A 231 21.26 -6.49 11.02
CA GLN A 231 21.12 -6.98 9.64
C GLN A 231 20.18 -6.06 8.85
N TYR A 232 20.36 -6.04 7.52
CA TYR A 232 19.72 -5.04 6.66
C TYR A 232 19.11 -5.68 5.42
N VAL A 233 17.92 -5.20 5.05
CA VAL A 233 17.24 -5.65 3.84
C VAL A 233 16.60 -4.49 3.09
N ILE A 234 16.69 -4.49 1.77
CA ILE A 234 15.93 -3.62 0.87
C ILE A 234 14.82 -4.45 0.25
N GLY A 235 13.55 -4.06 0.48
CA GLY A 235 12.45 -4.54 -0.35
C GLY A 235 12.44 -3.79 -1.67
N LEU A 236 12.78 -4.46 -2.76
CA LEU A 236 12.74 -3.87 -4.10
C LEU A 236 11.30 -3.62 -4.52
N ALA A 237 11.06 -2.44 -5.09
CA ALA A 237 9.79 -2.17 -5.74
C ALA A 237 9.63 -3.07 -6.98
N PRO A 238 8.40 -3.47 -7.33
CA PRO A 238 8.17 -4.48 -8.38
C PRO A 238 8.63 -4.06 -9.78
N ASN A 239 8.88 -2.76 -9.99
CA ASN A 239 9.42 -2.20 -11.23
C ASN A 239 10.95 -2.06 -11.25
N LEU A 240 11.65 -2.60 -10.25
CA LEU A 240 13.11 -2.50 -10.12
C LEU A 240 13.76 -3.89 -10.12
N VAL A 241 14.96 -3.95 -10.67
CA VAL A 241 15.87 -5.08 -10.53
C VAL A 241 17.11 -4.68 -9.72
N PRO A 242 17.87 -5.63 -9.14
CA PRO A 242 19.04 -5.33 -8.30
C PRO A 242 20.02 -4.36 -8.93
N SER A 243 20.33 -4.50 -10.22
CA SER A 243 21.27 -3.65 -10.97
C SER A 243 20.83 -2.19 -11.07
N ASP A 244 19.53 -1.90 -11.00
CA ASP A 244 19.02 -0.50 -11.03
C ASP A 244 19.54 0.32 -9.85
N LEU A 245 19.74 -0.32 -8.68
CA LEU A 245 20.24 0.37 -7.50
C LEU A 245 21.67 0.88 -7.70
N MET A 246 22.49 0.18 -8.50
CA MET A 246 23.88 0.56 -8.76
C MET A 246 23.99 1.88 -9.52
N HIS A 247 23.00 2.20 -10.38
CA HIS A 247 22.95 3.50 -11.03
C HIS A 247 22.84 4.66 -10.02
N TYR A 248 22.11 4.46 -8.93
CA TYR A 248 21.93 5.47 -7.87
C TYR A 248 23.02 5.44 -6.81
N ALA A 249 23.81 4.38 -6.76
CA ALA A 249 24.93 4.18 -5.86
C ALA A 249 26.26 4.72 -6.40
N ASN A 250 26.34 5.05 -7.68
CA ASN A 250 27.54 5.51 -8.34
C ASN A 250 27.58 7.05 -8.39
N GLU A 251 28.67 7.66 -7.87
CA GLU A 251 28.83 9.12 -7.84
C GLU A 251 28.88 9.74 -9.24
N ALA A 252 29.39 9.03 -10.25
CA ALA A 252 29.42 9.53 -11.63
C ALA A 252 28.02 9.72 -12.24
N THR A 253 27.05 8.92 -11.83
CA THR A 253 25.65 8.99 -12.30
C THR A 253 24.72 9.67 -11.31
N ASN A 254 25.11 9.75 -10.03
CA ASN A 254 24.34 10.35 -8.97
C ASN A 254 25.22 11.19 -8.00
N PRO A 255 25.34 12.50 -8.21
CA PRO A 255 26.18 13.37 -7.37
C PRO A 255 25.73 13.44 -5.90
N VAL A 256 24.55 12.93 -5.56
CA VAL A 256 24.06 12.83 -4.17
C VAL A 256 24.94 11.88 -3.35
N VAL A 257 25.59 10.90 -3.99
CA VAL A 257 26.52 9.97 -3.33
C VAL A 257 27.65 10.74 -2.63
N GLY A 258 28.33 11.63 -3.35
CA GLY A 258 29.40 12.50 -2.78
C GLY A 258 28.86 13.49 -1.75
N LEU A 259 27.67 14.10 -2.01
CA LEU A 259 27.02 15.02 -1.09
C LEU A 259 26.76 14.39 0.28
N LEU A 260 26.28 13.17 0.31
CA LEU A 260 25.94 12.42 1.53
C LEU A 260 27.14 11.65 2.11
N LYS A 261 28.27 11.66 1.43
CA LYS A 261 29.43 10.82 1.76
C LYS A 261 29.04 9.34 1.91
N SER A 262 28.19 8.88 1.00
CA SER A 262 27.75 7.47 0.99
C SER A 262 28.95 6.56 0.68
N PRO A 263 29.11 5.42 1.37
CA PRO A 263 30.16 4.48 1.09
C PRO A 263 30.01 3.87 -0.31
N ALA A 264 31.11 3.42 -0.89
CA ALA A 264 31.08 2.59 -2.07
C ALA A 264 30.39 1.26 -1.77
N MET A 265 29.73 0.71 -2.79
CA MET A 265 29.08 -0.59 -2.68
C MET A 265 29.19 -1.37 -3.99
N THR A 266 29.13 -2.69 -3.89
CA THR A 266 29.16 -3.60 -5.02
C THR A 266 27.93 -4.51 -4.96
N LEU A 267 27.27 -4.71 -6.09
CA LEU A 267 26.22 -5.71 -6.22
C LEU A 267 26.86 -7.10 -6.33
N VAL A 268 26.45 -7.99 -5.46
CA VAL A 268 26.83 -9.40 -5.48
C VAL A 268 25.59 -10.22 -5.82
N GLU A 269 25.68 -10.99 -6.88
CA GLU A 269 24.62 -11.91 -7.34
C GLU A 269 25.16 -13.34 -7.27
N PRO A 270 24.92 -14.04 -6.14
CA PRO A 270 25.42 -15.41 -5.96
C PRO A 270 24.69 -16.39 -6.87
N GLU A 271 25.31 -17.53 -7.21
CA GLU A 271 24.66 -18.60 -7.98
C GLU A 271 23.39 -19.13 -7.30
N SER A 272 23.36 -19.11 -5.98
CA SER A 272 22.20 -19.49 -5.16
C SER A 272 21.98 -18.50 -4.02
N GLY A 273 20.72 -18.20 -3.70
CA GLY A 273 20.34 -17.26 -2.65
C GLY A 273 19.93 -15.88 -3.19
N LEU A 274 19.88 -14.91 -2.30
CA LEU A 274 19.46 -13.55 -2.62
C LEU A 274 20.67 -12.70 -3.02
N SER A 275 20.48 -11.85 -4.01
CA SER A 275 21.42 -10.76 -4.32
C SER A 275 21.56 -9.80 -3.14
N TYR A 276 22.73 -9.21 -2.98
CA TYR A 276 22.97 -8.22 -1.92
C TYR A 276 23.94 -7.13 -2.36
N LEU A 277 23.83 -5.98 -1.71
CA LEU A 277 24.80 -4.90 -1.81
C LEU A 277 25.85 -5.10 -0.73
N GLN A 278 27.09 -5.31 -1.13
CA GLN A 278 28.25 -5.33 -0.23
C GLN A 278 28.73 -3.90 -0.05
N VAL A 279 28.56 -3.36 1.15
CA VAL A 279 28.94 -1.98 1.47
C VAL A 279 30.38 -1.94 1.96
N GLU A 280 31.18 -1.03 1.42
CA GLU A 280 32.58 -0.86 1.84
C GLU A 280 32.65 -0.49 3.33
N ASN A 281 33.42 -1.27 4.12
CA ASN A 281 33.51 -1.14 5.57
C ASN A 281 32.15 -1.04 6.26
N GLY A 282 31.17 -1.82 5.78
CA GLY A 282 29.78 -1.82 6.23
C GLY A 282 29.12 -3.20 6.11
N PRO A 283 27.80 -3.25 6.26
CA PRO A 283 27.05 -4.50 6.20
C PRO A 283 26.84 -5.00 4.76
N ASN A 284 26.48 -6.26 4.63
CA ASN A 284 25.75 -6.75 3.48
C ASN A 284 24.27 -6.36 3.61
N ILE A 285 23.70 -5.80 2.56
CA ILE A 285 22.28 -5.40 2.51
C ILE A 285 21.59 -6.29 1.49
N TYR A 286 20.76 -7.25 1.94
CA TYR A 286 20.08 -8.17 1.05
C TYR A 286 18.94 -7.52 0.28
N LEU A 287 18.70 -7.99 -0.94
CA LEU A 287 17.73 -7.45 -1.87
C LEU A 287 16.54 -8.40 -2.01
N TRP A 288 15.41 -8.04 -1.45
CA TRP A 288 14.18 -8.83 -1.51
C TRP A 288 13.35 -8.43 -2.71
N GLN A 289 13.14 -9.38 -3.64
CA GLN A 289 12.46 -9.13 -4.91
C GLN A 289 11.00 -9.62 -4.93
N ARG A 290 10.55 -10.34 -3.88
CA ARG A 290 9.15 -10.79 -3.80
C ARG A 290 8.27 -9.63 -3.35
N PHE A 291 7.19 -9.40 -4.09
CA PHE A 291 6.21 -8.35 -3.79
C PHE A 291 4.81 -8.96 -3.60
N PRO A 292 3.98 -8.45 -2.69
CA PRO A 292 4.31 -7.42 -1.69
C PRO A 292 5.25 -7.95 -0.59
N ALA A 293 6.19 -7.11 -0.13
CA ALA A 293 7.18 -7.49 0.88
C ALA A 293 6.66 -7.35 2.32
N LEU A 294 5.35 -7.53 2.53
CA LEU A 294 4.70 -7.31 3.83
C LEU A 294 5.21 -8.29 4.89
N ASP A 295 5.39 -9.55 4.50
CA ASP A 295 5.91 -10.59 5.38
C ASP A 295 7.33 -10.28 5.86
N LEU A 296 8.18 -9.77 4.95
CA LEU A 296 9.53 -9.32 5.27
C LEU A 296 9.51 -8.16 6.26
N PHE A 297 8.78 -7.10 5.93
CA PHE A 297 8.77 -5.88 6.76
C PHE A 297 8.17 -6.12 8.14
N SER A 298 7.24 -7.07 8.27
CA SER A 298 6.65 -7.43 9.56
C SER A 298 7.70 -7.98 10.55
N GLN A 299 8.81 -8.48 10.05
CA GLN A 299 9.91 -9.00 10.87
C GLN A 299 10.98 -7.94 11.17
N CYS A 300 10.87 -6.75 10.57
CA CYS A 300 11.79 -5.66 10.83
C CYS A 300 11.49 -5.00 12.18
N GLN A 301 12.54 -4.77 12.95
CA GLN A 301 12.46 -4.05 14.21
C GLN A 301 12.26 -2.54 13.99
N LEU A 302 12.84 -2.03 12.93
CA LEU A 302 12.76 -0.64 12.50
C LEU A 302 12.86 -0.57 10.97
N CYS A 303 12.09 0.30 10.35
CA CYS A 303 12.21 0.59 8.93
C CYS A 303 12.57 2.05 8.68
N PHE A 304 13.43 2.30 7.69
CA PHE A 304 13.64 3.62 7.11
C PHE A 304 12.88 3.71 5.79
N THR A 305 12.10 4.75 5.63
CA THR A 305 11.31 4.91 4.41
C THR A 305 11.24 6.37 3.95
N THR A 306 11.02 6.57 2.66
CA THR A 306 10.63 7.88 2.13
C THR A 306 9.11 8.06 2.22
N VAL A 307 8.64 9.31 2.18
CA VAL A 307 7.20 9.62 2.15
C VAL A 307 6.50 8.93 0.97
N GLY A 308 5.33 8.34 1.22
CA GLY A 308 4.49 7.69 0.20
C GLY A 308 3.69 6.51 0.75
N ALA A 309 3.19 5.64 -0.13
CA ALA A 309 2.38 4.47 0.22
C ALA A 309 3.05 3.52 1.24
N ASN A 310 4.39 3.43 1.22
CA ASN A 310 5.13 2.62 2.19
C ASN A 310 4.82 3.01 3.64
N THR A 311 4.63 4.32 3.92
CA THR A 311 4.31 4.75 5.30
C THR A 311 2.94 4.28 5.76
N ALA A 312 1.99 4.12 4.83
CA ALA A 312 0.69 3.53 5.12
C ALA A 312 0.78 2.02 5.35
N GLN A 313 1.55 1.31 4.50
CA GLN A 313 1.74 -0.15 4.62
C GLN A 313 2.47 -0.52 5.92
N LEU A 314 3.58 0.14 6.24
CA LEU A 314 4.30 -0.06 7.49
C LEU A 314 3.43 0.30 8.70
N GLY A 315 2.64 1.38 8.60
CA GLY A 315 1.67 1.78 9.62
C GLY A 315 0.59 0.72 9.85
N ALA A 316 0.07 0.11 8.77
CA ALA A 316 -0.91 -0.97 8.83
C ALA A 316 -0.37 -2.21 9.56
N LEU A 317 0.89 -2.55 9.32
CA LEU A 317 1.59 -3.64 9.99
C LEU A 317 2.12 -3.27 11.39
N ALA A 318 1.86 -2.05 11.85
CA ALA A 318 2.36 -1.51 13.12
C ALA A 318 3.89 -1.60 13.28
N ILE A 319 4.62 -1.45 12.17
CA ILE A 319 6.08 -1.54 12.15
C ILE A 319 6.67 -0.17 12.48
N PRO A 320 7.55 -0.07 13.49
CA PRO A 320 8.29 1.15 13.77
C PRO A 320 9.03 1.65 12.54
N MET A 321 8.95 2.96 12.27
CA MET A 321 9.61 3.54 11.12
C MET A 321 10.15 4.94 11.41
N ILE A 322 11.21 5.32 10.69
CA ILE A 322 11.69 6.69 10.56
C ILE A 322 11.46 7.14 9.12
N VAL A 323 10.71 8.22 8.96
CA VAL A 323 10.31 8.73 7.64
C VAL A 323 11.22 9.87 7.22
N LEU A 324 11.82 9.75 6.03
CA LEU A 324 12.83 10.66 5.55
C LEU A 324 12.30 11.47 4.36
N LEU A 325 12.40 12.79 4.48
CA LEU A 325 12.06 13.74 3.42
C LEU A 325 13.20 14.76 3.27
N PRO A 326 14.38 14.32 2.78
CA PRO A 326 15.54 15.17 2.61
C PRO A 326 15.33 16.17 1.47
N THR A 327 15.72 17.44 1.70
CA THR A 327 15.49 18.52 0.74
C THR A 327 16.77 19.09 0.14
N GLN A 328 17.95 18.54 0.45
CA GLN A 328 19.26 19.10 0.08
C GLN A 328 19.47 19.23 -1.44
N ASN A 329 18.89 18.33 -2.23
CA ASN A 329 19.11 18.28 -3.68
C ASN A 329 17.82 18.23 -4.50
N LEU A 330 16.67 18.23 -3.86
CA LEU A 330 15.38 18.27 -4.54
C LEU A 330 14.85 19.70 -4.50
N GLY A 331 14.58 20.25 -5.67
CA GLY A 331 13.74 21.45 -5.69
C GLY A 331 12.47 21.15 -4.90
N ALA A 332 12.20 21.92 -3.83
CA ALA A 332 11.04 21.69 -2.93
C ALA A 332 9.71 21.53 -3.68
N LEU A 333 9.63 22.08 -4.88
CA LEU A 333 8.47 22.02 -5.77
C LEU A 333 8.26 20.65 -6.43
N GLN A 334 9.30 19.79 -6.51
CA GLN A 334 9.14 18.41 -7.01
C GLN A 334 8.48 17.47 -5.97
N LEU A 335 8.41 17.90 -4.71
CA LEU A 335 7.79 17.18 -3.62
C LEU A 335 6.31 17.50 -3.45
N ILE A 336 5.82 18.54 -4.15
CA ILE A 336 4.44 19.00 -4.08
C ILE A 336 3.73 18.56 -5.36
N ASP A 337 2.79 17.65 -5.24
CA ASP A 337 1.89 17.29 -6.34
C ASP A 337 0.93 18.45 -6.63
N GLY A 338 0.69 18.76 -7.90
CA GLY A 338 -0.26 19.78 -8.34
C GLY A 338 0.35 20.96 -9.12
N LEU A 339 -0.40 22.06 -9.26
CA LEU A 339 -0.03 23.28 -10.04
C LEU A 339 1.39 23.82 -9.75
N PRO A 340 1.86 23.89 -8.48
CA PRO A 340 3.22 24.36 -8.20
C PRO A 340 4.31 23.46 -8.80
N GLY A 341 4.09 22.14 -8.85
CA GLY A 341 5.00 21.19 -9.48
C GLY A 341 5.08 21.35 -11.00
N LEU A 342 3.98 21.75 -11.64
CA LEU A 342 3.95 22.02 -13.08
C LEU A 342 4.74 23.29 -13.46
N ILE A 343 4.60 24.36 -12.68
CA ILE A 343 5.31 25.63 -12.91
C ILE A 343 6.82 25.45 -12.75
N ALA A 344 7.26 24.59 -11.82
CA ALA A 344 8.68 24.30 -11.61
C ALA A 344 9.33 23.56 -12.80
N ARG A 345 8.54 22.95 -13.68
CA ARG A 345 8.99 22.23 -14.88
C ARG A 345 9.12 23.10 -16.12
N LEU A 346 8.71 24.38 -16.07
CA LEU A 346 8.82 25.29 -17.22
C LEU A 346 10.28 25.67 -17.50
N PRO A 347 10.76 25.53 -18.75
CA PRO A 347 12.12 25.90 -19.13
C PRO A 347 12.32 27.41 -18.96
N GLY A 348 13.46 27.81 -18.31
CA GLY A 348 13.84 29.22 -18.07
C GLY A 348 13.41 29.79 -16.72
N VAL A 349 12.30 29.37 -16.13
CA VAL A 349 11.82 29.86 -14.82
C VAL A 349 12.39 29.03 -13.67
N GLY A 350 12.75 27.77 -13.96
CA GLY A 350 13.12 26.79 -12.95
C GLY A 350 14.39 27.06 -12.14
N SER A 351 15.37 27.84 -12.64
CA SER A 351 16.61 28.10 -11.91
C SER A 351 16.47 29.18 -10.85
N LEU A 352 15.72 30.23 -11.14
CA LEU A 352 15.45 31.33 -10.20
C LEU A 352 14.47 30.90 -9.10
N VAL A 353 13.42 30.16 -9.49
CA VAL A 353 12.44 29.57 -8.58
C VAL A 353 13.12 28.60 -7.62
N ARG A 354 14.05 27.76 -8.08
CA ARG A 354 14.81 26.84 -7.24
C ARG A 354 15.68 27.53 -6.19
N LYS A 355 16.35 28.63 -6.54
CA LYS A 355 17.30 29.29 -5.61
C LYS A 355 16.63 30.15 -4.55
N VAL A 356 15.50 30.77 -4.84
CA VAL A 356 14.89 31.79 -3.95
C VAL A 356 13.58 31.30 -3.31
N ILE A 357 12.71 30.66 -4.09
CA ILE A 357 11.37 30.28 -3.62
C ILE A 357 11.42 28.99 -2.80
N ASN A 358 12.29 28.03 -3.15
CA ASN A 358 12.41 26.76 -2.45
C ASN A 358 12.73 26.88 -0.95
N PRO A 359 13.72 27.67 -0.51
CA PRO A 359 14.02 27.82 0.91
C PRO A 359 12.86 28.44 1.71
N LEU A 360 12.12 29.37 1.10
CA LEU A 360 10.96 30.01 1.73
C LEU A 360 9.78 29.05 1.86
N ILE A 361 9.52 28.25 0.83
CA ILE A 361 8.47 27.21 0.87
C ILE A 361 8.82 26.14 1.90
N ILE A 362 10.07 25.66 1.94
CA ILE A 362 10.53 24.68 2.93
C ILE A 362 10.34 25.22 4.35
N LYS A 363 10.80 26.45 4.62
CA LYS A 363 10.60 27.11 5.91
C LYS A 363 9.12 27.29 6.25
N GLY A 364 8.30 27.64 5.27
CA GLY A 364 6.85 27.76 5.44
C GLY A 364 6.21 26.42 5.80
N LEU A 365 6.58 25.33 5.10
CA LEU A 365 6.09 23.99 5.39
C LEU A 365 6.56 23.48 6.76
N GLN A 366 7.82 23.75 7.14
CA GLN A 366 8.32 23.43 8.49
C GLN A 366 7.55 24.16 9.59
N LYS A 367 7.25 25.46 9.39
CA LYS A 367 6.47 26.25 10.35
C LYS A 367 4.98 25.88 10.39
N SER A 368 4.42 25.40 9.29
CA SER A 368 3.00 25.01 9.21
C SER A 368 2.66 23.74 9.98
N GLY A 369 3.67 22.98 10.44
CA GLY A 369 3.47 21.68 11.09
C GLY A 369 2.83 20.63 10.16
N LYS A 370 2.90 20.84 8.83
CA LYS A 370 2.35 19.91 7.85
C LYS A 370 3.05 18.57 7.97
N ARG A 371 2.25 17.50 8.04
CA ARG A 371 2.71 16.12 8.12
C ARG A 371 2.62 15.46 6.76
N PHE A 372 3.53 14.51 6.50
CA PHE A 372 3.65 13.82 5.22
C PHE A 372 3.55 12.30 5.37
N ALA A 373 3.94 11.75 6.51
CA ALA A 373 3.76 10.34 6.82
C ALA A 373 2.30 10.05 7.12
N TRP A 374 1.72 9.04 6.49
CA TRP A 374 0.32 8.70 6.67
C TRP A 374 -0.08 8.48 8.13
N PRO A 375 0.68 7.76 8.98
CA PRO A 375 0.33 7.62 10.40
C PRO A 375 0.23 8.96 11.13
N ASN A 376 1.13 9.91 10.82
CA ASN A 376 1.13 11.23 11.43
C ASN A 376 -0.05 12.10 10.94
N ILE A 377 -0.44 11.94 9.65
CA ILE A 377 -1.61 12.60 9.06
C ILE A 377 -2.89 12.10 9.74
N TRP A 378 -3.06 10.79 9.87
CA TRP A 378 -4.24 10.18 10.50
C TRP A 378 -4.37 10.56 11.97
N ALA A 379 -3.26 10.51 12.71
CA ALA A 379 -3.21 10.86 14.12
C ALA A 379 -3.34 12.36 14.39
N LYS A 380 -3.14 13.22 13.38
CA LYS A 380 -2.97 14.68 13.52
C LYS A 380 -1.88 15.08 14.53
N ARG A 381 -0.98 14.17 14.82
CA ARG A 381 0.20 14.32 15.70
C ARG A 381 1.34 13.44 15.21
N GLU A 382 2.53 13.63 15.76
CA GLU A 382 3.64 12.74 15.49
C GLU A 382 3.45 11.41 16.22
N VAL A 383 3.43 10.32 15.46
CA VAL A 383 3.41 8.93 15.92
C VAL A 383 4.69 8.25 15.53
N VAL A 384 5.21 8.57 14.35
CA VAL A 384 6.50 8.11 13.84
C VAL A 384 7.39 9.32 13.58
N PRO A 385 8.70 9.23 13.85
CA PRO A 385 9.63 10.31 13.51
C PRO A 385 9.58 10.63 12.02
N GLU A 386 9.42 11.92 11.71
CA GLU A 386 9.35 12.44 10.35
C GLU A 386 10.36 13.56 10.19
N LEU A 387 11.49 13.24 9.53
CA LEU A 387 12.57 14.18 9.30
C LEU A 387 12.34 14.91 7.96
N PHE A 388 12.04 16.18 8.04
CA PHE A 388 11.85 17.06 6.89
C PHE A 388 12.88 18.18 6.87
N GLY A 389 13.63 18.32 5.79
CA GLY A 389 14.62 19.38 5.61
C GLY A 389 16.00 18.88 5.18
N ALA A 390 17.01 19.69 5.47
CA ALA A 390 18.40 19.33 5.22
C ALA A 390 18.96 18.59 6.46
N PHE A 391 19.33 17.34 6.29
CA PHE A 391 19.94 16.51 7.32
C PHE A 391 20.93 15.52 6.69
N MET A 392 21.89 15.06 7.46
CA MET A 392 22.91 14.11 7.02
C MET A 392 22.64 12.69 7.56
N PRO A 393 23.21 11.63 6.96
CA PRO A 393 23.07 10.26 7.46
C PRO A 393 23.39 10.10 8.95
N LYS A 394 24.38 10.84 9.47
CA LYS A 394 24.76 10.82 10.88
C LYS A 394 23.65 11.29 11.82
N ASP A 395 22.85 12.25 11.39
CA ASP A 395 21.76 12.80 12.21
C ASP A 395 20.66 11.76 12.36
N VAL A 396 20.36 11.05 11.27
CA VAL A 396 19.37 9.98 11.23
C VAL A 396 19.84 8.74 12.00
N SER A 397 21.11 8.33 11.81
CA SER A 397 21.67 7.18 12.51
C SER A 397 21.70 7.37 14.02
N ALA A 398 21.94 8.59 14.51
CA ALA A 398 21.88 8.91 15.95
C ALA A 398 20.46 8.71 16.50
N ILE A 399 19.43 9.15 15.79
CA ILE A 399 18.02 8.92 16.16
C ILE A 399 17.72 7.42 16.18
N ALA A 400 18.14 6.70 15.14
CA ALA A 400 17.90 5.27 15.02
C ALA A 400 18.56 4.48 16.18
N LEU A 401 19.82 4.78 16.49
CA LEU A 401 20.54 4.14 17.59
C LEU A 401 19.85 4.39 18.94
N ASP A 402 19.30 5.59 19.15
CA ASP A 402 18.49 5.85 20.37
C ASP A 402 17.25 4.98 20.43
N TYR A 403 16.57 4.71 19.30
CA TYR A 403 15.44 3.78 19.28
C TYR A 403 15.88 2.33 19.47
N LEU A 404 16.96 1.89 18.85
CA LEU A 404 17.46 0.50 18.93
C LEU A 404 17.99 0.17 20.32
N THR A 405 18.64 1.12 20.98
CA THR A 405 19.13 0.94 22.37
C THR A 405 18.03 1.07 23.43
N HIS A 406 16.85 1.57 23.04
CA HIS A 406 15.70 1.70 23.94
C HIS A 406 14.46 0.99 23.35
N PRO A 407 14.38 -0.36 23.38
CA PRO A 407 13.30 -1.15 22.75
C PRO A 407 11.89 -0.73 23.15
N LYS A 408 11.72 -0.20 24.36
CA LYS A 408 10.44 0.33 24.85
C LYS A 408 9.91 1.47 23.98
N LYS A 409 10.78 2.26 23.32
CA LYS A 409 10.36 3.32 22.38
C LYS A 409 9.76 2.71 21.11
N LEU A 410 10.36 1.64 20.59
CA LEU A 410 9.84 0.90 19.43
C LEU A 410 8.50 0.24 19.73
N THR A 411 8.38 -0.43 20.89
CA THR A 411 7.12 -1.02 21.35
C THR A 411 6.02 0.02 21.48
N LYS A 412 6.33 1.20 22.06
CA LYS A 412 5.38 2.31 22.17
C LYS A 412 4.94 2.82 20.81
N MET A 413 5.87 2.93 19.85
CA MET A 413 5.56 3.33 18.47
C MET A 413 4.65 2.29 17.78
N SER A 414 4.98 1.00 17.87
CA SER A 414 4.12 -0.08 17.34
C SER A 414 2.73 -0.03 17.95
N GLN A 415 2.60 0.16 19.27
CA GLN A 415 1.30 0.24 19.90
C GLN A 415 0.49 1.44 19.41
N ALA A 416 1.12 2.61 19.32
CA ALA A 416 0.45 3.80 18.79
C ALA A 416 0.00 3.64 17.33
N LEU A 417 0.74 2.89 16.51
CA LEU A 417 0.36 2.55 15.14
C LEU A 417 -0.85 1.61 15.09
N ARG A 418 -0.90 0.58 15.97
CA ARG A 418 -2.07 -0.31 16.10
C ARG A 418 -3.32 0.46 16.52
N ASP A 419 -3.20 1.32 17.51
CA ASP A 419 -4.32 2.10 18.04
C ASP A 419 -4.93 3.03 16.99
N LEU A 420 -4.14 3.48 16.01
CA LEU A 420 -4.62 4.33 14.91
C LEU A 420 -5.52 3.61 13.92
N ARG A 421 -5.30 2.32 13.71
CA ARG A 421 -6.05 1.54 12.72
C ARG A 421 -7.36 0.97 13.25
N GLY A 422 -7.44 0.84 14.55
CA GLY A 422 -8.57 0.16 15.18
C GLY A 422 -8.48 -1.37 15.06
N PRO A 423 -9.54 -2.08 15.45
CA PRO A 423 -9.55 -3.53 15.42
C PRO A 423 -9.60 -4.09 14.00
N ALA A 424 -9.00 -5.27 13.81
CA ALA A 424 -9.17 -6.08 12.60
C ALA A 424 -10.64 -6.53 12.42
N GLY A 425 -10.97 -7.02 11.23
CA GLY A 425 -12.30 -7.54 10.87
C GLY A 425 -13.06 -6.68 9.86
N ALA A 426 -12.42 -5.66 9.30
CA ALA A 426 -13.01 -4.83 8.25
C ALA A 426 -13.27 -5.61 6.96
N ALA A 427 -12.33 -6.48 6.56
CA ALA A 427 -12.45 -7.32 5.37
C ALA A 427 -13.61 -8.33 5.51
N ALA A 428 -13.78 -8.92 6.69
CA ALA A 428 -14.90 -9.82 6.97
C ALA A 428 -16.25 -9.10 6.84
N LYS A 429 -16.37 -7.89 7.42
CA LYS A 429 -17.59 -7.07 7.30
C LYS A 429 -17.81 -6.58 5.86
N MET A 430 -16.74 -6.30 5.13
CA MET A 430 -16.83 -5.92 3.72
C MET A 430 -17.32 -7.09 2.87
N ALA A 431 -16.81 -8.30 3.12
CA ALA A 431 -17.29 -9.53 2.48
C ALA A 431 -18.79 -9.77 2.78
N ASP A 432 -19.23 -9.62 4.04
CA ASP A 432 -20.64 -9.73 4.41
C ASP A 432 -21.50 -8.71 3.67
N LEU A 433 -21.05 -7.46 3.56
CA LEU A 433 -21.76 -6.43 2.82
C LEU A 433 -21.88 -6.76 1.33
N ILE A 434 -20.81 -7.29 0.72
CA ILE A 434 -20.79 -7.74 -0.68
C ILE A 434 -21.80 -8.87 -0.88
N LEU A 435 -21.75 -9.89 -0.05
CA LEU A 435 -22.64 -11.06 -0.11
C LEU A 435 -24.11 -10.66 0.10
N LYS A 436 -24.37 -9.81 1.09
CA LYS A 436 -25.70 -9.24 1.34
C LYS A 436 -26.23 -8.47 0.13
N THR A 437 -25.39 -7.67 -0.54
CA THR A 437 -25.82 -6.84 -1.68
C THR A 437 -26.22 -7.67 -2.90
N VAL A 438 -25.71 -8.89 -3.04
CA VAL A 438 -26.10 -9.84 -4.10
C VAL A 438 -27.14 -10.88 -3.64
N ASP A 439 -27.73 -10.71 -2.44
CA ASP A 439 -28.64 -11.69 -1.84
C ASP A 439 -28.03 -13.11 -1.87
N TYR A 440 -26.79 -13.24 -1.40
CA TYR A 440 -26.13 -14.54 -1.26
C TYR A 440 -26.78 -15.30 -0.09
N PRO A 441 -27.02 -16.61 -0.21
CA PRO A 441 -27.55 -17.41 0.90
C PRO A 441 -26.58 -17.40 2.10
N GLU A 442 -27.15 -17.23 3.32
CA GLU A 442 -26.39 -17.39 4.58
C GLU A 442 -26.14 -18.87 4.90
#